data_175b8a74d8b5e427632a4aa3e20a718f
#
_entry.id   175b8a74d8b5e427632a4aa3e20a718f
#
_cell.length_a   1.000
_cell.length_b   1.000
_cell.length_c   1.000
_cell.angle_alpha   90.00
_cell.angle_beta   90.00
_cell.angle_gamma   90.00
#
_symmetry.space_group_name_H-M   'P 1'
#
loop_
_entity.id
_entity.type
_entity.pdbx_description
1 polymer ?
#
loop_
_entity_poly.entity_id
_entity_poly.type
_entity_poly.pdbx_seq_one_letter_code
_entity_poly.pdbx_strand_id
1 'polypeptide(L)'
;CNWCAKPIYGNRYNAHSPAYIVKEIAYIKKHFGVTRFWMCDDIFGLKPNWVQEFKTLLKKENLPIRYFIQSRVDLLIKEDTIACLAESGLEEVWVGAESGSQKILDAMDKGITVNQIYQTTHLLKQKSVKVAFFLQFGYLNETREDIQKTIKMVKELKPDNIGISI
;
A
#
# COMPACT_ATOMS: atom_id res chain seq x y z
N CYS A 1 5.40 2.26 -14.29
CA CYS A 1 5.18 3.72 -14.28
C CYS A 1 6.35 4.43 -14.95
N ASN A 2 6.07 5.37 -15.83
CA ASN A 2 7.08 6.06 -16.67
C ASN A 2 8.02 6.99 -15.88
N TRP A 3 7.65 7.36 -14.68
CA TRP A 3 8.39 8.31 -13.81
C TRP A 3 9.12 7.63 -12.65
N CYS A 4 8.89 6.34 -12.43
CA CYS A 4 9.47 5.63 -11.31
C CYS A 4 10.96 5.40 -11.52
N ALA A 5 11.78 5.69 -10.51
CA ALA A 5 13.17 5.28 -10.49
C ALA A 5 13.27 3.75 -10.57
N LYS A 6 14.19 3.26 -11.40
CA LYS A 6 14.44 1.82 -11.49
C LYS A 6 14.91 1.29 -10.13
N PRO A 7 14.50 0.07 -9.76
CA PRO A 7 14.94 -0.55 -8.52
C PRO A 7 16.46 -0.59 -8.42
N ILE A 8 16.98 -0.20 -7.29
CA ILE A 8 18.45 -0.20 -7.00
C ILE A 8 19.04 -1.62 -7.16
N TYR A 9 18.23 -2.63 -6.84
CA TYR A 9 18.63 -4.05 -6.90
C TYR A 9 18.38 -4.72 -8.27
N GLY A 10 18.20 -3.96 -9.34
CA GLY A 10 17.97 -4.44 -10.70
C GLY A 10 16.50 -4.71 -11.04
N ASN A 11 16.27 -5.45 -12.12
CA ASN A 11 14.91 -5.69 -12.65
C ASN A 11 14.26 -6.98 -12.10
N ARG A 12 14.78 -7.55 -11.04
CA ARG A 12 14.23 -8.75 -10.42
C ARG A 12 13.62 -8.39 -9.06
N TYR A 13 12.40 -8.84 -8.83
CA TYR A 13 11.79 -8.76 -7.52
C TYR A 13 12.35 -9.86 -6.62
N ASN A 14 13.00 -9.46 -5.54
CA ASN A 14 13.51 -10.35 -4.49
C ASN A 14 12.72 -10.06 -3.21
N ALA A 15 12.19 -11.08 -2.59
CA ALA A 15 11.49 -10.96 -1.31
C ALA A 15 11.93 -12.09 -0.39
N HIS A 16 12.11 -11.77 0.88
CA HIS A 16 12.22 -12.77 1.92
C HIS A 16 10.92 -13.56 2.05
N SER A 17 11.02 -14.79 2.52
CA SER A 17 9.83 -15.59 2.81
C SER A 17 9.07 -15.01 4.01
N PRO A 18 7.74 -15.20 4.10
CA PRO A 18 6.97 -14.83 5.27
C PRO A 18 7.55 -15.40 6.57
N ALA A 19 8.03 -16.65 6.52
CA ALA A 19 8.65 -17.30 7.68
C ALA A 19 9.93 -16.60 8.15
N TYR A 20 10.74 -16.09 7.22
CA TYR A 20 11.94 -15.32 7.57
C TYR A 20 11.55 -14.01 8.27
N ILE A 21 10.62 -13.25 7.70
CA ILE A 21 10.16 -11.98 8.27
C ILE A 21 9.51 -12.17 9.63
N VAL A 22 8.70 -13.22 9.82
CA VAL A 22 8.08 -13.52 11.13
C VAL A 22 9.15 -13.83 12.19
N LYS A 23 10.23 -14.54 11.83
CA LYS A 23 11.37 -14.78 12.74
C LYS A 23 12.09 -13.49 13.12
N GLU A 24 12.32 -12.59 12.17
CA GLU A 24 12.92 -11.27 12.46
C GLU A 24 12.02 -10.44 13.38
N ILE A 25 10.74 -10.38 13.13
CA ILE A 25 9.76 -9.68 13.98
C ILE A 25 9.77 -10.26 15.40
N ALA A 26 9.75 -11.60 15.53
CA ALA A 26 9.82 -12.27 16.83
C ALA A 26 11.10 -11.93 17.58
N TYR A 27 12.23 -11.94 16.88
CA TYR A 27 13.53 -11.55 17.46
C TYR A 27 13.52 -10.11 17.96
N ILE A 28 13.09 -9.16 17.11
CA ILE A 28 13.04 -7.72 17.45
C ILE A 28 12.09 -7.49 18.64
N LYS A 29 10.90 -8.11 18.60
CA LYS A 29 9.94 -8.00 19.71
C LYS A 29 10.53 -8.55 21.02
N LYS A 30 11.18 -9.70 20.98
CA LYS A 30 11.77 -10.34 22.16
C LYS A 30 12.92 -9.53 22.78
N HIS A 31 13.80 -8.98 21.93
CA HIS A 31 15.03 -8.33 22.42
C HIS A 31 14.87 -6.83 22.66
N PHE A 32 13.94 -6.16 21.96
CA PHE A 32 13.76 -4.70 22.03
C PHE A 32 12.38 -4.27 22.48
N GLY A 33 11.45 -5.20 22.74
CA GLY A 33 10.07 -4.87 23.15
C GLY A 33 9.23 -4.17 22.10
N VAL A 34 9.69 -4.09 20.85
CA VAL A 34 9.01 -3.40 19.76
C VAL A 34 7.78 -4.21 19.32
N THR A 35 6.65 -3.52 19.16
CA THR A 35 5.38 -4.12 18.71
C THR A 35 4.80 -3.43 17.47
N ARG A 36 5.42 -2.36 16.99
CA ARG A 36 4.97 -1.53 15.87
C ARG A 36 6.09 -1.42 14.83
N PHE A 37 5.80 -1.79 13.60
CA PHE A 37 6.78 -1.96 12.53
C PHE A 37 6.41 -1.13 11.31
N TRP A 38 7.38 -0.59 10.63
CA TRP A 38 7.26 -0.12 9.27
C TRP A 38 7.89 -1.15 8.34
N MET A 39 7.09 -1.77 7.49
CA MET A 39 7.59 -2.65 6.44
C MET A 39 8.07 -1.78 5.28
N CYS A 40 9.39 -1.75 5.05
CA CYS A 40 10.04 -0.80 4.14
C CYS A 40 10.01 -1.26 2.67
N ASP A 41 9.10 -2.14 2.30
CA ASP A 41 8.89 -2.52 0.89
C ASP A 41 8.23 -1.37 0.12
N ASP A 42 8.70 -1.08 -1.09
CA ASP A 42 8.02 -0.15 -2.00
C ASP A 42 6.61 -0.63 -2.39
N ILE A 43 6.45 -1.96 -2.48
CA ILE A 43 5.17 -2.62 -2.76
C ILE A 43 5.07 -3.88 -1.90
N PHE A 44 4.43 -3.76 -0.73
CA PHE A 44 4.23 -4.89 0.15
C PHE A 44 3.23 -5.88 -0.42
N GLY A 45 3.53 -7.17 -0.31
CA GLY A 45 2.62 -8.24 -0.71
C GLY A 45 2.55 -8.48 -2.23
N LEU A 46 3.58 -8.08 -2.98
CA LEU A 46 3.61 -8.25 -4.44
C LEU A 46 3.59 -9.73 -4.87
N LYS A 47 4.19 -10.62 -4.06
CA LYS A 47 4.22 -12.07 -4.36
C LYS A 47 2.89 -12.73 -4.01
N PRO A 48 2.29 -13.54 -4.90
CA PRO A 48 1.05 -14.27 -4.60
C PRO A 48 1.14 -15.07 -3.31
N ASN A 49 0.05 -15.14 -2.57
CA ASN A 49 -0.11 -15.88 -1.30
C ASN A 49 0.81 -15.46 -0.14
N TRP A 50 1.70 -14.48 -0.36
CA TRP A 50 2.66 -14.04 0.65
C TRP A 50 1.95 -13.47 1.89
N VAL A 51 0.91 -12.67 1.69
CA VAL A 51 0.13 -12.03 2.76
C VAL A 51 -0.65 -13.07 3.57
N GLN A 52 -1.25 -14.06 2.92
CA GLN A 52 -2.00 -15.13 3.57
C GLN A 52 -1.08 -16.00 4.45
N GLU A 53 0.10 -16.34 3.93
CA GLU A 53 1.11 -17.09 4.67
C GLU A 53 1.63 -16.28 5.86
N PHE A 54 1.93 -15.00 5.67
CA PHE A 54 2.38 -14.08 6.72
C PHE A 54 1.38 -14.00 7.88
N LYS A 55 0.09 -13.77 7.57
CA LYS A 55 -1.00 -13.80 8.56
C LYS A 55 -1.03 -15.11 9.32
N THR A 56 -0.97 -16.23 8.61
CA THR A 56 -1.04 -17.57 9.19
C THR A 56 0.10 -17.83 10.17
N LEU A 57 1.31 -17.42 9.81
CA LEU A 57 2.50 -17.59 10.64
C LEU A 57 2.48 -16.68 11.87
N LEU A 58 2.08 -15.40 11.74
CA LEU A 58 1.91 -14.51 12.88
C LEU A 58 0.92 -15.06 13.91
N LYS A 59 -0.19 -15.62 13.42
CA LYS A 59 -1.20 -16.26 14.28
C LYS A 59 -0.65 -17.52 14.95
N LYS A 60 0.04 -18.38 14.20
CA LYS A 60 0.65 -19.63 14.71
C LYS A 60 1.67 -19.34 15.82
N GLU A 61 2.50 -18.35 15.64
CA GLU A 61 3.53 -17.96 16.60
C GLU A 61 2.98 -17.11 17.76
N ASN A 62 1.66 -16.86 17.78
CA ASN A 62 1.02 -15.94 18.75
C ASN A 62 1.75 -14.61 18.88
N LEU A 63 2.04 -13.99 17.73
CA LEU A 63 2.87 -12.80 17.60
C LEU A 63 2.04 -11.57 17.21
N PRO A 64 1.28 -10.96 18.14
CA PRO A 64 0.51 -9.76 17.84
C PRO A 64 1.46 -8.59 17.59
N ILE A 65 1.29 -7.94 16.44
CA ILE A 65 2.03 -6.74 16.02
C ILE A 65 1.07 -5.72 15.42
N ARG A 66 1.56 -4.49 15.29
CA ARG A 66 0.96 -3.46 14.44
C ARG A 66 1.98 -3.03 13.39
N TYR A 67 1.53 -2.75 12.18
CA TYR A 67 2.47 -2.39 11.15
C TYR A 67 1.88 -1.45 10.09
N PHE A 68 2.79 -0.79 9.37
CA PHE A 68 2.53 0.10 8.24
C PHE A 68 3.15 -0.49 6.99
N ILE A 69 2.52 -0.27 5.86
CA ILE A 69 3.02 -0.71 4.56
C ILE A 69 2.84 0.38 3.50
N GLN A 70 3.59 0.23 2.42
CA GLN A 70 3.28 0.83 1.12
C GLN A 70 2.81 -0.27 0.17
N SER A 71 1.79 0.00 -0.62
CA SER A 71 1.30 -0.98 -1.59
C SER A 71 0.53 -0.31 -2.74
N ARG A 72 0.04 -1.13 -3.67
CA ARG A 72 -0.74 -0.72 -4.83
C ARG A 72 -2.20 -1.11 -4.65
N VAL A 73 -3.10 -0.24 -5.10
CA VAL A 73 -4.56 -0.49 -4.99
C VAL A 73 -5.00 -1.74 -5.75
N ASP A 74 -4.42 -1.99 -6.93
CA ASP A 74 -4.73 -3.16 -7.76
C ASP A 74 -4.27 -4.50 -7.16
N LEU A 75 -3.31 -4.48 -6.24
CA LEU A 75 -2.89 -5.66 -5.48
C LEU A 75 -3.77 -5.85 -4.24
N LEU A 76 -4.07 -4.76 -3.54
CA LEU A 76 -4.85 -4.80 -2.31
C LEU A 76 -6.28 -5.33 -2.51
N ILE A 77 -6.92 -5.01 -3.66
CA ILE A 77 -8.27 -5.49 -3.95
C ILE A 77 -8.35 -6.94 -4.40
N LYS A 78 -7.20 -7.62 -4.58
CA LYS A 78 -7.20 -9.04 -4.97
C LYS A 78 -7.58 -9.93 -3.79
N GLU A 79 -8.49 -10.87 -4.05
CA GLU A 79 -8.87 -11.91 -3.09
C GLU A 79 -9.14 -11.36 -1.67
N ASP A 80 -8.64 -12.06 -0.66
CA ASP A 80 -8.78 -11.69 0.76
C ASP A 80 -7.64 -10.81 1.29
N THR A 81 -6.86 -10.16 0.40
CA THR A 81 -5.63 -9.45 0.78
C THR A 81 -5.88 -8.44 1.89
N ILE A 82 -6.88 -7.53 1.74
CA ILE A 82 -7.20 -6.52 2.76
C ILE A 82 -7.65 -7.18 4.07
N ALA A 83 -8.47 -8.23 4.01
CA ALA A 83 -8.91 -8.95 5.20
C ALA A 83 -7.73 -9.59 5.93
N CYS A 84 -6.84 -10.26 5.19
CA CYS A 84 -5.64 -10.87 5.75
C CYS A 84 -4.68 -9.86 6.38
N LEU A 85 -4.47 -8.70 5.74
CA LEU A 85 -3.65 -7.63 6.28
C LEU A 85 -4.25 -7.04 7.56
N ALA A 86 -5.53 -6.73 7.58
CA ALA A 86 -6.22 -6.21 8.75
C ALA A 86 -6.16 -7.19 9.93
N GLU A 87 -6.44 -8.47 9.70
CA GLU A 87 -6.39 -9.52 10.71
C GLU A 87 -4.97 -9.79 11.24
N SER A 88 -3.94 -9.48 10.46
CA SER A 88 -2.53 -9.61 10.87
C SER A 88 -1.96 -8.39 11.56
N GLY A 89 -2.74 -7.31 11.73
CA GLY A 89 -2.35 -6.13 12.48
C GLY A 89 -1.96 -4.92 11.63
N LEU A 90 -2.36 -4.85 10.35
CA LEU A 90 -2.17 -3.65 9.53
C LEU A 90 -2.89 -2.47 10.16
N GLU A 91 -2.15 -1.40 10.45
CA GLU A 91 -2.68 -0.16 11.03
C GLU A 91 -2.91 0.91 9.97
N GLU A 92 -1.99 1.05 9.04
CA GLU A 92 -2.04 2.07 7.99
C GLU A 92 -1.38 1.56 6.70
N VAL A 93 -1.96 1.94 5.57
CA VAL A 93 -1.37 1.69 4.25
C VAL A 93 -1.25 2.98 3.45
N TRP A 94 -0.08 3.19 2.89
CA TRP A 94 0.19 4.22 1.91
C TRP A 94 0.03 3.65 0.51
N VAL A 95 -0.85 4.25 -0.28
CA VAL A 95 -1.10 3.82 -1.66
C VAL A 95 -0.74 4.92 -2.65
N GLY A 96 -0.10 4.54 -3.74
CA GLY A 96 0.16 5.43 -4.86
C GLY A 96 -1.14 5.70 -5.64
N ALA A 97 -1.97 6.61 -5.13
CA ALA A 97 -3.19 7.06 -5.82
C ALA A 97 -2.86 8.00 -6.97
N GLU A 98 -1.81 8.80 -6.84
CA GLU A 98 -1.20 9.74 -7.78
C GLU A 98 -2.18 10.82 -8.28
N SER A 99 -3.28 10.46 -8.93
CA SER A 99 -4.24 11.39 -9.51
C SER A 99 -5.68 10.85 -9.47
N GLY A 100 -6.64 11.74 -9.35
CA GLY A 100 -8.07 11.45 -9.54
C GLY A 100 -8.50 11.51 -11.02
N SER A 101 -7.58 11.76 -11.95
CA SER A 101 -7.82 11.75 -13.38
C SER A 101 -7.30 10.46 -14.02
N GLN A 102 -8.19 9.69 -14.64
CA GLN A 102 -7.79 8.47 -15.35
C GLN A 102 -6.80 8.79 -16.49
N LYS A 103 -7.01 9.90 -17.20
CA LYS A 103 -6.09 10.38 -18.24
C LYS A 103 -4.65 10.51 -17.71
N ILE A 104 -4.48 11.02 -16.50
CA ILE A 104 -3.15 11.21 -15.90
C ILE A 104 -2.59 9.86 -15.44
N LEU A 105 -3.39 8.99 -14.83
CA LEU A 105 -2.96 7.64 -14.46
C LEU A 105 -2.50 6.82 -15.68
N ASP A 106 -3.20 6.95 -16.80
CA ASP A 106 -2.83 6.30 -18.06
C ASP A 106 -1.55 6.89 -18.65
N ALA A 107 -1.39 8.22 -18.64
CA ALA A 107 -0.17 8.89 -19.08
C ALA A 107 1.05 8.49 -18.26
N MET A 108 0.88 8.26 -16.96
CA MET A 108 1.92 7.75 -16.06
C MET A 108 2.24 6.26 -16.28
N ASP A 109 1.47 5.55 -17.08
CA ASP A 109 1.53 4.09 -17.19
C ASP A 109 1.45 3.43 -15.79
N LYS A 110 0.53 3.96 -14.95
CA LYS A 110 0.37 3.48 -13.57
C LYS A 110 -0.26 2.08 -13.54
N GLY A 111 -1.10 1.75 -14.51
CA GLY A 111 -1.79 0.47 -14.61
C GLY A 111 -2.86 0.25 -13.54
N ILE A 112 -3.45 1.33 -13.03
CA ILE A 112 -4.58 1.31 -12.09
C ILE A 112 -5.70 2.21 -12.60
N THR A 113 -6.91 2.02 -12.07
CA THR A 113 -8.05 2.89 -12.37
C THR A 113 -8.43 3.73 -11.14
N VAL A 114 -9.04 4.90 -11.41
CA VAL A 114 -9.61 5.73 -10.35
C VAL A 114 -10.63 4.93 -9.53
N ASN A 115 -11.44 4.09 -10.18
CA ASN A 115 -12.40 3.22 -9.49
C ASN A 115 -11.73 2.27 -8.49
N GLN A 116 -10.57 1.71 -8.83
CA GLN A 116 -9.80 0.85 -7.92
C GLN A 116 -9.33 1.63 -6.68
N ILE A 117 -8.97 2.92 -6.82
CA ILE A 117 -8.60 3.77 -5.68
C ILE A 117 -9.80 3.92 -4.73
N TYR A 118 -10.99 4.21 -5.27
CA TYR A 118 -12.23 4.31 -4.49
C TYR A 118 -12.56 2.99 -3.79
N GLN A 119 -12.59 1.91 -4.53
CA GLN A 119 -12.92 0.58 -4.02
C GLN A 119 -11.96 0.14 -2.90
N THR A 120 -10.66 0.25 -3.14
CA THR A 120 -9.63 -0.12 -2.14
C THR A 120 -9.77 0.71 -0.88
N THR A 121 -9.95 2.03 -1.03
CA THR A 121 -10.09 2.93 0.13
C THR A 121 -11.33 2.58 0.96
N HIS A 122 -12.45 2.29 0.32
CA HIS A 122 -13.67 1.88 1.05
C HIS A 122 -13.47 0.56 1.79
N LEU A 123 -12.88 -0.45 1.14
CA LEU A 123 -12.62 -1.75 1.77
C LEU A 123 -11.66 -1.64 2.98
N LEU A 124 -10.60 -0.85 2.87
CA LEU A 124 -9.67 -0.61 3.96
C LEU A 124 -10.35 0.08 5.15
N LYS A 125 -11.13 1.13 4.89
CA LYS A 125 -11.88 1.83 5.94
C LYS A 125 -12.92 0.95 6.62
N GLN A 126 -13.59 0.06 5.88
CA GLN A 126 -14.50 -0.95 6.47
C GLN A 126 -13.78 -1.89 7.45
N LYS A 127 -12.48 -2.10 7.26
CA LYS A 127 -11.63 -2.90 8.16
C LYS A 127 -10.91 -2.04 9.22
N SER A 128 -11.28 -0.77 9.36
CA SER A 128 -10.65 0.18 10.30
C SER A 128 -9.15 0.38 10.06
N VAL A 129 -8.67 0.16 8.84
CA VAL A 129 -7.29 0.43 8.42
C VAL A 129 -7.22 1.87 7.92
N LYS A 130 -6.25 2.64 8.43
CA LYS A 130 -5.96 3.99 7.95
C LYS A 130 -5.39 3.95 6.54
N VAL A 131 -5.80 4.91 5.72
CA VAL A 131 -5.38 5.01 4.32
C VAL A 131 -4.69 6.35 4.07
N ALA A 132 -3.48 6.26 3.56
CA ALA A 132 -2.72 7.43 3.13
C ALA A 132 -2.50 7.40 1.61
N PHE A 133 -2.52 8.58 0.99
CA PHE A 133 -2.33 8.73 -0.44
C PHE A 133 -1.00 9.39 -0.76
N PHE A 134 -0.23 8.79 -1.66
CA PHE A 134 0.75 9.52 -2.44
C PHE A 134 0.05 10.13 -3.65
N LEU A 135 0.20 11.44 -3.80
CA LEU A 135 -0.35 12.22 -4.91
C LEU A 135 0.79 12.90 -5.66
N GLN A 136 0.66 12.97 -6.97
CA GLN A 136 1.60 13.67 -7.83
C GLN A 136 0.87 14.71 -8.68
N PHE A 137 1.41 15.93 -8.69
CA PHE A 137 0.91 17.04 -9.50
C PHE A 137 1.98 17.50 -10.49
N GLY A 138 1.55 18.23 -11.52
CA GLY A 138 2.45 18.75 -12.54
C GLY A 138 2.93 17.71 -13.56
N TYR A 139 2.24 16.57 -13.65
CA TYR A 139 2.57 15.58 -14.66
C TYR A 139 2.31 16.12 -16.07
N LEU A 140 3.06 15.62 -17.06
CA LEU A 140 2.99 16.06 -18.43
C LEU A 140 1.54 16.07 -18.96
N ASN A 141 1.10 17.23 -19.50
CA ASN A 141 -0.26 17.46 -20.00
C ASN A 141 -1.37 17.42 -18.92
N GLU A 142 -1.04 17.51 -17.65
CA GLU A 142 -2.02 17.70 -16.58
C GLU A 142 -2.67 19.09 -16.71
N THR A 143 -3.98 19.12 -16.68
CA THR A 143 -4.78 20.36 -16.76
C THR A 143 -5.39 20.70 -15.40
N ARG A 144 -5.89 21.94 -15.29
CA ARG A 144 -6.64 22.37 -14.11
C ARG A 144 -7.83 21.44 -13.80
N GLU A 145 -8.50 20.90 -14.84
CA GLU A 145 -9.61 19.97 -14.68
C GLU A 145 -9.15 18.64 -14.07
N ASP A 146 -7.98 18.14 -14.47
CA ASP A 146 -7.40 16.93 -13.91
C ASP A 146 -7.06 17.10 -12.43
N ILE A 147 -6.50 18.26 -12.07
CA ILE A 147 -6.23 18.64 -10.67
C ILE A 147 -7.55 18.70 -9.87
N GLN A 148 -8.62 19.28 -10.43
CA GLN A 148 -9.93 19.33 -9.75
C GLN A 148 -10.51 17.94 -9.51
N LYS A 149 -10.31 16.99 -10.42
CA LYS A 149 -10.71 15.58 -10.20
C LYS A 149 -9.95 14.96 -9.03
N THR A 150 -8.65 15.25 -8.92
CA THR A 150 -7.84 14.78 -7.78
C THR A 150 -8.32 15.38 -6.46
N ILE A 151 -8.59 16.68 -6.42
CA ILE A 151 -9.15 17.36 -5.24
C ILE A 151 -10.51 16.77 -4.86
N LYS A 152 -11.38 16.50 -5.83
CA LYS A 152 -12.68 15.87 -5.61
C LYS A 152 -12.51 14.48 -4.99
N MET A 153 -11.65 13.63 -5.56
CA MET A 153 -11.35 12.30 -5.03
C MET A 153 -10.89 12.36 -3.57
N VAL A 154 -9.98 13.25 -3.24
CA VAL A 154 -9.49 13.42 -1.85
C VAL A 154 -10.61 13.85 -0.91
N LYS A 155 -11.46 14.80 -1.32
CA LYS A 155 -12.61 15.26 -0.51
C LYS A 155 -13.64 14.17 -0.25
N GLU A 156 -13.88 13.30 -1.23
CA GLU A 156 -14.84 12.20 -1.13
C GLU A 156 -14.29 11.03 -0.31
N LEU A 157 -13.05 10.65 -0.55
CA LEU A 157 -12.42 9.49 0.11
C LEU A 157 -11.85 9.81 1.49
N LYS A 158 -11.51 11.07 1.77
CA LYS A 158 -10.98 11.55 3.05
C LYS A 158 -9.86 10.64 3.57
N PRO A 159 -8.73 10.54 2.86
CA PRO A 159 -7.59 9.77 3.35
C PRO A 159 -7.12 10.33 4.70
N ASP A 160 -6.55 9.47 5.55
CA ASP A 160 -6.05 9.85 6.86
C ASP A 160 -4.77 10.69 6.77
N ASN A 161 -3.95 10.43 5.75
CA ASN A 161 -2.73 11.17 5.46
C ASN A 161 -2.56 11.39 3.95
N ILE A 162 -1.78 12.40 3.57
CA ILE A 162 -1.46 12.73 2.17
C ILE A 162 0.02 13.11 2.08
N GLY A 163 0.75 12.48 1.16
CA GLY A 163 2.05 12.88 0.69
C GLY A 163 1.93 13.45 -0.74
N ILE A 164 2.50 14.62 -0.99
CA ILE A 164 2.45 15.30 -2.30
C ILE A 164 3.84 15.41 -2.87
N SER A 165 3.99 15.04 -4.16
CA SER A 165 5.14 15.34 -5.01
C SER A 165 4.72 16.16 -6.21
N ILE A 166 5.67 17.00 -6.72
CA ILE A 166 5.48 17.92 -7.83
C ILE A 166 6.59 17.67 -8.85
#